data_33138e7d60d65b6d67a8899fde3a6f25
#
_entry.id   33138e7d60d65b6d67a8899fde3a6f25
#
_cell.length_a   1.000
_cell.length_b   1.000
_cell.length_c   1.000
_cell.angle_alpha   90.00
_cell.angle_beta   90.00
_cell.angle_gamma   90.00
#
_symmetry.space_group_name_H-M   'P 1'
#
loop_
_entity.id
_entity.type
_entity.pdbx_description
1 polymer ?
#
loop_
_entity_poly.entity_id
_entity_poly.type
_entity_poly.pdbx_seq_one_letter_code
_entity_poly.pdbx_strand_id
1 'polypeptide(L)'
;MQFNAHDYQRAAIDYVVEHPRCALFLDMGLGKTVITLSAIQDLALNRFEVSRVLVIAPLRVARDTWADEAAKWDHLASLDVACAVGDAKQRSKAIESGALVTTVGRDTIPWLVENYGKAWPFDMVILDESSSFKNHQSKRFKALKSVLPKITRMVALTGTPAPNSLLDIWAQFRLIDGGQRLGHFLTHYRDEFFQPDKRSAAQIFTWKLKHDADLAIYARINDITLSMSAVDHLDLPPVTSTVVPVDLPAPARRAYKQLGEQMLLALPHGLVDAKNAAGLSNKLMQLASGSLYTEQGTAELVHSAKIEALGELIEAASGSPVMVAYWFKSDLARLLEAFPQARELSDAASMRDWNAGRIPVGLIHPASAGHGLNLQEGGHHMVWYTVPWSLELYQQANARLARQGQRFPVSIHHLIARSTIDERVIKALETKDVTQSALIDAVKAELAKTNHPSSAKEF
;
A
#
# COMPACT_ATOMS: atom_id res chain seq x y z
N MET A 1 14.39 -23.45 -3.86
CA MET A 1 14.20 -23.23 -5.33
C MET A 1 15.39 -22.40 -5.85
N GLN A 2 15.90 -22.73 -7.05
CA GLN A 2 16.95 -21.91 -7.66
C GLN A 2 16.42 -20.54 -8.07
N PHE A 3 17.11 -19.48 -7.70
CA PHE A 3 16.78 -18.11 -8.07
C PHE A 3 17.50 -17.73 -9.37
N ASN A 4 16.73 -17.56 -10.43
CA ASN A 4 17.20 -17.02 -11.69
C ASN A 4 16.74 -15.56 -11.79
N ALA A 5 17.56 -14.63 -11.35
CA ALA A 5 17.23 -13.22 -11.37
C ALA A 5 17.00 -12.71 -12.80
N HIS A 6 15.90 -12.02 -13.02
CA HIS A 6 15.69 -11.21 -14.22
C HIS A 6 16.69 -10.05 -14.27
N ASP A 7 16.97 -9.51 -15.45
CA ASP A 7 17.94 -8.42 -15.61
C ASP A 7 17.60 -7.20 -14.75
N TYR A 8 16.32 -6.84 -14.67
CA TYR A 8 15.86 -5.75 -13.80
C TYR A 8 16.08 -6.05 -12.30
N GLN A 9 15.98 -7.33 -11.90
CA GLN A 9 16.24 -7.72 -10.50
C GLN A 9 17.73 -7.61 -10.19
N ARG A 10 18.60 -8.03 -11.12
CA ARG A 10 20.07 -7.87 -10.97
C ARG A 10 20.43 -6.40 -10.84
N ALA A 11 19.92 -5.55 -11.73
CA ALA A 11 20.16 -4.12 -11.68
C ALA A 11 19.65 -3.50 -10.35
N ALA A 12 18.52 -3.96 -9.81
CA ALA A 12 18.01 -3.48 -8.53
C ALA A 12 18.83 -4.00 -7.33
N ILE A 13 19.37 -5.22 -7.38
CA ILE A 13 20.29 -5.77 -6.38
C ILE A 13 21.57 -4.93 -6.36
N ASP A 14 22.20 -4.73 -7.52
CA ASP A 14 23.42 -3.95 -7.68
C ASP A 14 23.21 -2.52 -7.17
N TYR A 15 22.07 -1.91 -7.51
CA TYR A 15 21.72 -0.57 -7.04
C TYR A 15 21.67 -0.47 -5.51
N VAL A 16 21.04 -1.43 -4.82
CA VAL A 16 21.02 -1.46 -3.34
C VAL A 16 22.41 -1.63 -2.77
N VAL A 17 23.25 -2.44 -3.40
CA VAL A 17 24.63 -2.67 -2.96
C VAL A 17 25.48 -1.42 -3.10
N GLU A 18 25.37 -0.71 -4.22
CA GLU A 18 26.15 0.50 -4.53
C GLU A 18 25.69 1.74 -3.75
N HIS A 19 24.38 1.82 -3.41
CA HIS A 19 23.79 2.99 -2.76
C HIS A 19 23.46 2.72 -1.28
N PRO A 20 24.30 3.16 -0.34
CA PRO A 20 24.05 2.95 1.09
C PRO A 20 22.71 3.50 1.58
N ARG A 21 22.18 4.53 0.91
CA ARG A 21 20.90 5.15 1.22
C ARG A 21 20.10 5.33 -0.05
N CYS A 22 19.05 4.53 -0.23
CA CYS A 22 18.27 4.56 -1.48
C CYS A 22 16.79 4.25 -1.27
N ALA A 23 16.01 4.61 -2.28
CA ALA A 23 14.61 4.23 -2.42
C ALA A 23 14.41 3.34 -3.64
N LEU A 24 13.68 2.25 -3.49
CA LEU A 24 13.22 1.39 -4.57
C LEU A 24 11.71 1.59 -4.76
N PHE A 25 11.33 2.31 -5.80
CA PHE A 25 9.95 2.50 -6.24
C PHE A 25 9.62 1.43 -7.27
N LEU A 26 9.42 0.21 -6.79
CA LEU A 26 9.13 -0.94 -7.62
C LEU A 26 7.66 -1.31 -7.50
N ASP A 27 7.00 -1.49 -8.63
CA ASP A 27 5.62 -1.98 -8.66
C ASP A 27 5.46 -3.30 -7.93
N MET A 28 4.21 -3.62 -7.63
CA MET A 28 3.89 -4.89 -6.97
C MET A 28 4.18 -6.06 -7.90
N GLY A 29 4.74 -7.14 -7.34
CA GLY A 29 5.10 -8.33 -8.11
C GLY A 29 6.53 -8.34 -8.68
N LEU A 30 7.27 -7.23 -8.65
CA LEU A 30 8.67 -7.18 -9.14
C LEU A 30 9.69 -7.87 -8.22
N GLY A 31 9.26 -8.45 -7.08
CA GLY A 31 10.15 -9.23 -6.21
C GLY A 31 10.99 -8.40 -5.25
N LYS A 32 10.46 -7.27 -4.73
CA LYS A 32 11.16 -6.40 -3.76
C LYS A 32 11.86 -7.17 -2.64
N THR A 33 11.20 -8.17 -2.07
CA THR A 33 11.72 -8.96 -0.95
C THR A 33 12.95 -9.77 -1.34
N VAL A 34 12.88 -10.56 -2.42
CA VAL A 34 14.03 -11.36 -2.88
C VAL A 34 15.19 -10.49 -3.36
N ILE A 35 14.91 -9.38 -4.05
CA ILE A 35 15.92 -8.38 -4.45
C ILE A 35 16.68 -7.89 -3.22
N THR A 36 15.94 -7.47 -2.19
CA THR A 36 16.53 -6.90 -0.98
C THR A 36 17.31 -7.95 -0.18
N LEU A 37 16.76 -9.17 -0.03
CA LEU A 37 17.46 -10.27 0.65
C LEU A 37 18.75 -10.67 -0.09
N SER A 38 18.75 -10.69 -1.43
CA SER A 38 19.93 -10.96 -2.23
C SER A 38 21.01 -9.88 -2.06
N ALA A 39 20.61 -8.61 -2.01
CA ALA A 39 21.52 -7.51 -1.72
C ALA A 39 22.08 -7.59 -0.29
N ILE A 40 21.25 -7.92 0.71
CA ILE A 40 21.71 -8.14 2.09
C ILE A 40 22.74 -9.27 2.14
N GLN A 41 22.49 -10.37 1.44
CA GLN A 41 23.42 -11.49 1.38
C GLN A 41 24.78 -11.05 0.82
N ASP A 42 24.82 -10.32 -0.29
CA ASP A 42 26.05 -9.84 -0.89
C ASP A 42 26.79 -8.89 0.06
N LEU A 43 26.08 -7.92 0.65
CA LEU A 43 26.65 -6.95 1.60
C LEU A 43 27.19 -7.60 2.86
N ALA A 44 26.52 -8.63 3.39
CA ALA A 44 26.92 -9.25 4.65
C ALA A 44 27.95 -10.35 4.49
N LEU A 45 27.81 -11.23 3.48
CA LEU A 45 28.61 -12.44 3.36
C LEU A 45 29.76 -12.31 2.36
N ASN A 46 29.64 -11.45 1.34
CA ASN A 46 30.72 -11.27 0.36
C ASN A 46 31.54 -10.01 0.62
N ARG A 47 30.86 -8.91 0.98
CA ARG A 47 31.54 -7.60 1.18
C ARG A 47 31.86 -7.28 2.63
N PHE A 48 31.19 -7.95 3.58
CA PHE A 48 31.35 -7.73 5.03
C PHE A 48 31.05 -6.27 5.45
N GLU A 49 30.19 -5.59 4.72
CA GLU A 49 29.79 -4.18 4.97
C GLU A 49 28.63 -4.06 5.95
N VAL A 50 27.87 -5.15 6.17
CA VAL A 50 26.68 -5.19 7.01
C VAL A 50 26.75 -6.39 7.94
N SER A 51 26.46 -6.17 9.21
CA SER A 51 26.48 -7.22 10.23
C SER A 51 25.08 -7.52 10.82
N ARG A 52 24.19 -6.52 10.87
CA ARG A 52 22.85 -6.69 11.41
C ARG A 52 21.82 -5.80 10.69
N VAL A 53 20.82 -6.43 10.13
CA VAL A 53 19.77 -5.78 9.35
C VAL A 53 18.45 -5.78 10.11
N LEU A 54 17.81 -4.62 10.19
CA LEU A 54 16.44 -4.46 10.67
C LEU A 54 15.49 -4.26 9.49
N VAL A 55 14.51 -5.13 9.35
CA VAL A 55 13.40 -4.96 8.41
C VAL A 55 12.16 -4.48 9.15
N ILE A 56 11.70 -3.28 8.82
CA ILE A 56 10.49 -2.68 9.37
C ILE A 56 9.38 -2.83 8.34
N ALA A 57 8.40 -3.67 8.64
CA ALA A 57 7.33 -4.03 7.72
C ALA A 57 5.94 -3.97 8.38
N PRO A 58 4.85 -4.07 7.61
CA PRO A 58 3.54 -4.37 8.16
C PRO A 58 3.58 -5.68 8.97
N LEU A 59 2.82 -5.74 10.07
CA LEU A 59 2.93 -6.81 11.08
C LEU A 59 2.93 -8.23 10.47
N ARG A 60 2.04 -8.50 9.53
CA ARG A 60 1.92 -9.81 8.89
C ARG A 60 3.14 -10.11 7.99
N VAL A 61 3.60 -9.12 7.24
CA VAL A 61 4.80 -9.24 6.40
C VAL A 61 6.04 -9.48 7.24
N ALA A 62 6.18 -8.74 8.35
CA ALA A 62 7.28 -8.93 9.30
C ALA A 62 7.26 -10.31 9.94
N ARG A 63 6.06 -10.88 10.18
CA ARG A 63 5.92 -12.18 10.81
C ARG A 63 6.22 -13.35 9.87
N ASP A 64 5.72 -13.28 8.63
CA ASP A 64 5.65 -14.44 7.75
C ASP A 64 6.51 -14.25 6.49
N THR A 65 6.31 -13.15 5.72
CA THR A 65 6.76 -13.03 4.34
C THR A 65 8.29 -13.05 4.17
N TRP A 66 9.03 -12.35 5.02
CA TRP A 66 10.49 -12.25 4.88
C TRP A 66 11.20 -13.55 5.17
N ALA A 67 10.75 -14.27 6.20
CA ALA A 67 11.29 -15.59 6.55
C ALA A 67 10.93 -16.64 5.50
N ASP A 68 9.68 -16.66 5.04
CA ASP A 68 9.22 -17.57 3.99
C ASP A 68 9.97 -17.34 2.67
N GLU A 69 10.21 -16.09 2.30
CA GLU A 69 10.94 -15.76 1.07
C GLU A 69 12.42 -16.12 1.19
N ALA A 70 13.06 -15.94 2.34
CA ALA A 70 14.43 -16.38 2.58
C ALA A 70 14.55 -17.91 2.49
N ALA A 71 13.62 -18.65 3.08
CA ALA A 71 13.59 -20.12 3.05
C ALA A 71 13.28 -20.69 1.65
N LYS A 72 12.63 -19.94 0.79
CA LYS A 72 12.22 -20.38 -0.54
C LYS A 72 13.39 -20.51 -1.52
N TRP A 73 14.40 -19.65 -1.42
CA TRP A 73 15.47 -19.54 -2.40
C TRP A 73 16.78 -20.16 -1.91
N ASP A 74 17.38 -21.06 -2.71
CA ASP A 74 18.55 -21.83 -2.33
C ASP A 74 19.77 -20.93 -2.02
N HIS A 75 19.95 -19.83 -2.75
CA HIS A 75 21.03 -18.88 -2.52
C HIS A 75 20.90 -18.12 -1.19
N LEU A 76 19.71 -17.99 -0.63
CA LEU A 76 19.44 -17.32 0.64
C LEU A 76 19.47 -18.25 1.85
N ALA A 77 19.80 -19.53 1.67
CA ALA A 77 19.79 -20.54 2.74
C ALA A 77 20.73 -20.22 3.92
N SER A 78 21.75 -19.38 3.69
CA SER A 78 22.69 -18.91 4.73
C SER A 78 22.18 -17.70 5.52
N LEU A 79 21.04 -17.08 5.13
CA LEU A 79 20.47 -15.95 5.83
C LEU A 79 19.61 -16.42 7.02
N ASP A 80 20.04 -16.06 8.21
CA ASP A 80 19.25 -16.26 9.42
C ASP A 80 18.28 -15.08 9.62
N VAL A 81 16.96 -15.37 9.67
CA VAL A 81 15.89 -14.38 9.78
C VAL A 81 15.13 -14.59 11.09
N ALA A 82 15.28 -13.67 12.05
CA ALA A 82 14.56 -13.68 13.30
C ALA A 82 13.33 -12.75 13.25
N CYS A 83 12.17 -13.26 13.65
CA CYS A 83 10.94 -12.50 13.70
C CYS A 83 10.69 -11.91 15.10
N ALA A 84 10.86 -10.59 15.27
CA ALA A 84 10.62 -9.89 16.54
C ALA A 84 9.18 -9.37 16.63
N VAL A 85 8.23 -10.30 16.63
CA VAL A 85 6.79 -10.08 16.74
C VAL A 85 6.25 -10.80 17.98
N GLY A 86 5.15 -10.32 18.56
CA GLY A 86 4.56 -10.89 19.78
C GLY A 86 4.75 -9.98 21.00
N ASP A 87 4.88 -10.56 22.18
CA ASP A 87 5.10 -9.83 23.43
C ASP A 87 6.55 -9.29 23.54
N ALA A 88 6.83 -8.50 24.57
CA ALA A 88 8.14 -7.88 24.78
C ALA A 88 9.27 -8.92 24.93
N LYS A 89 9.00 -10.04 25.61
CA LYS A 89 9.99 -11.11 25.84
C LYS A 89 10.35 -11.84 24.54
N GLN A 90 9.34 -12.14 23.73
CA GLN A 90 9.53 -12.77 22.40
C GLN A 90 10.33 -11.86 21.48
N ARG A 91 10.00 -10.56 21.45
CA ARG A 91 10.74 -9.57 20.66
C ARG A 91 12.18 -9.42 21.10
N SER A 92 12.45 -9.29 22.40
CA SER A 92 13.82 -9.21 22.91
C SER A 92 14.62 -10.46 22.57
N LYS A 93 14.05 -11.66 22.76
CA LYS A 93 14.71 -12.91 22.39
C LYS A 93 15.10 -12.95 20.91
N ALA A 94 14.23 -12.49 20.00
CA ALA A 94 14.51 -12.45 18.57
C ALA A 94 15.61 -11.42 18.24
N ILE A 95 15.61 -10.24 18.87
CA ILE A 95 16.65 -9.21 18.66
C ILE A 95 18.01 -9.68 19.21
N GLU A 96 18.02 -10.36 20.32
CA GLU A 96 19.23 -10.85 21.01
C GLU A 96 19.75 -12.16 20.45
N SER A 97 19.02 -12.83 19.54
CA SER A 97 19.46 -14.08 18.90
C SER A 97 20.75 -13.93 18.09
N GLY A 98 21.07 -12.72 17.67
CA GLY A 98 22.22 -12.47 16.80
C GLY A 98 21.96 -12.73 15.31
N ALA A 99 20.72 -13.04 14.93
CA ALA A 99 20.35 -13.25 13.53
C ALA A 99 20.75 -12.06 12.65
N LEU A 100 21.23 -12.36 11.44
CA LEU A 100 21.64 -11.33 10.48
C LEU A 100 20.47 -10.40 10.13
N VAL A 101 19.28 -10.96 9.89
CA VAL A 101 18.08 -10.19 9.57
C VAL A 101 17.06 -10.30 10.71
N THR A 102 16.64 -9.17 11.25
CA THR A 102 15.57 -9.12 12.24
C THR A 102 14.37 -8.38 11.65
N THR A 103 13.19 -8.99 11.66
CA THR A 103 11.96 -8.36 11.16
C THR A 103 11.10 -7.85 12.32
N VAL A 104 10.51 -6.64 12.19
CA VAL A 104 9.63 -6.04 13.19
C VAL A 104 8.40 -5.40 12.55
N GLY A 105 7.29 -5.39 13.27
CA GLY A 105 6.14 -4.58 12.90
C GLY A 105 6.43 -3.08 13.07
N ARG A 106 5.96 -2.24 12.14
CA ARG A 106 6.22 -0.79 12.15
C ARG A 106 5.76 -0.08 13.44
N ASP A 107 4.72 -0.59 14.11
CA ASP A 107 4.24 -0.02 15.37
C ASP A 107 5.08 -0.44 16.58
N THR A 108 6.00 -1.38 16.40
CA THR A 108 6.99 -1.81 17.41
C THR A 108 8.17 -0.84 17.53
N ILE A 109 8.39 0.04 16.55
CA ILE A 109 9.57 0.92 16.48
C ILE A 109 9.74 1.83 17.72
N PRO A 110 8.70 2.47 18.26
CA PRO A 110 8.88 3.25 19.51
C PRO A 110 9.42 2.40 20.67
N TRP A 111 8.88 1.20 20.85
CA TRP A 111 9.37 0.26 21.87
C TRP A 111 10.83 -0.18 21.61
N LEU A 112 11.16 -0.47 20.35
CA LEU A 112 12.52 -0.87 19.97
C LEU A 112 13.55 0.21 20.29
N VAL A 113 13.23 1.46 19.94
CA VAL A 113 14.12 2.61 20.21
C VAL A 113 14.21 2.92 21.72
N GLU A 114 13.13 2.78 22.47
CA GLU A 114 13.13 2.94 23.92
C GLU A 114 14.07 1.96 24.61
N ASN A 115 14.06 0.68 24.19
CA ASN A 115 14.85 -0.38 24.82
C ASN A 115 16.28 -0.49 24.29
N TYR A 116 16.50 -0.25 22.99
CA TYR A 116 17.78 -0.49 22.32
C TYR A 116 18.41 0.78 21.71
N GLY A 117 17.74 1.93 21.76
CA GLY A 117 18.22 3.13 21.07
C GLY A 117 19.58 3.65 21.56
N LYS A 118 19.97 3.40 22.81
CA LYS A 118 21.30 3.75 23.32
C LYS A 118 22.40 2.86 22.72
N ALA A 119 22.16 1.55 22.69
CA ALA A 119 23.03 0.53 22.10
C ALA A 119 22.34 -0.07 20.85
N TRP A 120 22.03 0.79 19.88
CA TRP A 120 21.34 0.41 18.65
C TRP A 120 22.12 -0.67 17.90
N PRO A 121 21.53 -1.87 17.68
CA PRO A 121 22.32 -3.01 17.22
C PRO A 121 22.35 -3.18 15.69
N PHE A 122 21.62 -2.36 14.93
CA PHE A 122 21.43 -2.53 13.49
C PHE A 122 22.20 -1.48 12.70
N ASP A 123 23.03 -1.93 11.77
CA ASP A 123 23.78 -1.06 10.86
C ASP A 123 23.02 -0.78 9.56
N MET A 124 22.12 -1.68 9.15
CA MET A 124 21.23 -1.49 7.99
C MET A 124 19.76 -1.56 8.39
N VAL A 125 18.96 -0.68 7.81
CA VAL A 125 17.49 -0.65 8.01
C VAL A 125 16.77 -0.67 6.68
N ILE A 126 15.81 -1.58 6.56
CA ILE A 126 14.89 -1.69 5.42
C ILE A 126 13.51 -1.19 5.86
N LEU A 127 12.96 -0.23 5.13
CA LEU A 127 11.58 0.25 5.30
C LEU A 127 10.69 -0.41 4.25
N ASP A 128 10.05 -1.50 4.60
CA ASP A 128 9.08 -2.16 3.72
C ASP A 128 7.72 -1.43 3.81
N GLU A 129 7.19 -1.04 2.66
CA GLU A 129 6.08 -0.07 2.51
C GLU A 129 6.40 1.26 3.20
N SER A 130 7.46 1.94 2.72
CA SER A 130 7.95 3.22 3.25
C SER A 130 6.90 4.34 3.24
N SER A 131 5.90 4.27 2.37
CA SER A 131 4.71 5.16 2.35
C SER A 131 4.00 5.23 3.71
N SER A 132 4.13 4.19 4.54
CA SER A 132 3.59 4.17 5.91
C SER A 132 4.26 5.18 6.86
N PHE A 133 5.43 5.72 6.50
CA PHE A 133 6.17 6.74 7.25
C PHE A 133 5.90 8.18 6.78
N LYS A 134 4.97 8.41 5.86
CA LYS A 134 4.59 9.73 5.35
C LYS A 134 4.17 10.75 6.42
N ASN A 135 3.67 10.29 7.56
CA ASN A 135 3.33 11.17 8.69
C ASN A 135 4.53 11.37 9.63
N HIS A 136 5.23 12.50 9.46
CA HIS A 136 6.38 12.88 10.29
C HIS A 136 6.07 13.14 11.78
N GLN A 137 4.79 13.35 12.13
CA GLN A 137 4.37 13.54 13.53
C GLN A 137 4.13 12.22 14.24
N SER A 138 4.06 11.10 13.53
CA SER A 138 3.82 9.78 14.12
C SER A 138 4.94 9.38 15.10
N LYS A 139 4.56 8.64 16.14
CA LYS A 139 5.52 8.13 17.16
C LYS A 139 6.62 7.30 16.51
N ARG A 140 6.28 6.43 15.54
CA ARG A 140 7.23 5.57 14.84
C ARG A 140 8.24 6.38 14.01
N PHE A 141 7.80 7.44 13.31
CA PHE A 141 8.71 8.32 12.58
C PHE A 141 9.70 9.02 13.51
N LYS A 142 9.21 9.64 14.60
CA LYS A 142 10.03 10.34 15.58
C LYS A 142 11.04 9.41 16.24
N ALA A 143 10.62 8.21 16.60
CA ALA A 143 11.50 7.20 17.19
C ALA A 143 12.60 6.76 16.20
N LEU A 144 12.25 6.36 14.98
CA LEU A 144 13.25 5.95 13.98
C LEU A 144 14.22 7.09 13.64
N LYS A 145 13.70 8.32 13.50
CA LYS A 145 14.52 9.50 13.27
C LYS A 145 15.60 9.71 14.32
N SER A 146 15.35 9.39 15.60
CA SER A 146 16.30 9.60 16.69
C SER A 146 17.53 8.68 16.61
N VAL A 147 17.41 7.54 15.94
CA VAL A 147 18.52 6.56 15.78
C VAL A 147 19.18 6.63 14.39
N LEU A 148 18.73 7.49 13.49
CA LEU A 148 19.32 7.65 12.14
C LEU A 148 20.85 7.83 12.12
N PRO A 149 21.48 8.57 13.05
CA PRO A 149 22.93 8.71 13.06
C PRO A 149 23.70 7.40 13.30
N LYS A 150 23.00 6.36 13.79
CA LYS A 150 23.57 5.02 14.08
C LYS A 150 23.37 4.02 12.96
N ILE A 151 22.65 4.42 11.91
CA ILE A 151 22.30 3.59 10.75
C ILE A 151 23.20 4.00 9.60
N THR A 152 24.01 3.07 9.12
CA THR A 152 24.93 3.30 7.99
C THR A 152 24.21 3.16 6.66
N ARG A 153 23.35 2.15 6.53
CA ARG A 153 22.61 1.87 5.29
C ARG A 153 21.09 1.91 5.53
N MET A 154 20.36 2.55 4.62
CA MET A 154 18.89 2.59 4.66
C MET A 154 18.30 2.40 3.28
N VAL A 155 17.40 1.43 3.14
CA VAL A 155 16.67 1.14 1.91
C VAL A 155 15.18 1.28 2.16
N ALA A 156 14.52 2.10 1.38
CA ALA A 156 13.08 2.28 1.40
C ALA A 156 12.44 1.56 0.22
N LEU A 157 11.48 0.68 0.50
CA LEU A 157 10.76 -0.09 -0.50
C LEU A 157 9.32 0.37 -0.55
N THR A 158 8.80 0.67 -1.73
CA THR A 158 7.36 0.93 -1.94
C THR A 158 6.98 0.81 -3.41
N GLY A 159 5.75 0.38 -3.68
CA GLY A 159 5.11 0.51 -4.99
C GLY A 159 4.27 1.79 -5.09
N THR A 160 4.04 2.47 -3.97
CA THR A 160 3.16 3.64 -3.87
C THR A 160 3.82 4.78 -3.11
N PRO A 161 4.85 5.45 -3.70
CA PRO A 161 5.67 6.44 -2.98
C PRO A 161 4.88 7.70 -2.56
N ALA A 162 3.89 8.13 -3.36
CA ALA A 162 3.12 9.34 -3.15
C ALA A 162 1.60 9.09 -3.13
N PRO A 163 1.08 8.28 -2.19
CA PRO A 163 -0.30 7.80 -2.24
C PRO A 163 -1.37 8.90 -2.07
N ASN A 164 -1.03 10.08 -1.60
CA ASN A 164 -1.95 11.21 -1.54
C ASN A 164 -1.44 12.42 -2.37
N SER A 165 -0.17 12.73 -2.27
CA SER A 165 0.49 13.82 -3.00
C SER A 165 2.00 13.75 -2.81
N LEU A 166 2.77 14.55 -3.56
CA LEU A 166 4.21 14.66 -3.39
C LEU A 166 4.66 15.20 -2.01
N LEU A 167 3.73 15.70 -1.18
CA LEU A 167 4.03 16.00 0.24
C LEU A 167 4.41 14.74 1.03
N ASP A 168 3.88 13.57 0.64
CA ASP A 168 4.14 12.30 1.33
C ASP A 168 5.60 11.84 1.21
N ILE A 169 6.32 12.32 0.20
CA ILE A 169 7.71 11.92 -0.10
C ILE A 169 8.68 12.55 0.90
N TRP A 170 8.44 13.78 1.34
CA TRP A 170 9.37 14.48 2.23
C TRP A 170 9.72 13.68 3.49
N ALA A 171 8.73 13.11 4.15
CA ALA A 171 8.96 12.34 5.38
C ALA A 171 9.76 11.06 5.12
N GLN A 172 9.53 10.39 3.99
CA GLN A 172 10.27 9.20 3.59
C GLN A 172 11.74 9.55 3.35
N PHE A 173 12.04 10.57 2.54
CA PHE A 173 13.41 11.01 2.26
C PHE A 173 14.08 11.60 3.50
N ARG A 174 13.33 12.23 4.42
CA ARG A 174 13.87 12.67 5.71
C ARG A 174 14.43 11.52 6.55
N LEU A 175 13.90 10.30 6.40
CA LEU A 175 14.47 9.09 7.01
C LEU A 175 15.61 8.52 6.16
N ILE A 176 15.47 8.44 4.84
CA ILE A 176 16.45 7.80 3.96
C ILE A 176 17.79 8.53 4.03
N ASP A 177 17.84 9.83 3.74
CA ASP A 177 19.07 10.60 3.60
C ASP A 177 19.30 11.65 4.71
N GLY A 178 18.45 11.64 5.73
CA GLY A 178 18.54 12.61 6.80
C GLY A 178 18.04 14.01 6.41
N GLY A 179 17.43 14.19 5.23
CA GLY A 179 16.93 15.46 4.70
C GLY A 179 17.94 16.23 3.85
N GLN A 180 18.94 15.57 3.30
CA GLN A 180 19.94 16.19 2.43
C GLN A 180 19.30 16.72 1.13
N ARG A 181 18.35 15.98 0.54
CA ARG A 181 17.73 16.32 -0.75
C ARG A 181 16.49 17.20 -0.64
N LEU A 182 15.57 16.84 0.25
CA LEU A 182 14.28 17.53 0.38
C LEU A 182 14.20 18.46 1.62
N GLY A 183 15.34 18.68 2.28
CA GLY A 183 15.44 19.58 3.42
C GLY A 183 15.08 18.95 4.76
N HIS A 184 15.58 19.57 5.83
CA HIS A 184 15.40 19.06 7.21
C HIS A 184 14.03 19.39 7.79
N PHE A 185 13.32 20.37 7.25
CA PHE A 185 12.06 20.91 7.77
C PHE A 185 10.97 20.87 6.71
N LEU A 186 9.82 20.32 7.06
CA LEU A 186 8.66 20.24 6.18
C LEU A 186 8.15 21.63 5.76
N THR A 187 8.30 22.63 6.60
CA THR A 187 7.93 24.02 6.29
C THR A 187 8.71 24.54 5.08
N HIS A 188 10.02 24.36 5.06
CA HIS A 188 10.85 24.77 3.94
C HIS A 188 10.50 24.03 2.64
N TYR A 189 10.27 22.72 2.73
CA TYR A 189 9.81 21.92 1.60
C TYR A 189 8.46 22.41 1.04
N ARG A 190 7.52 22.76 1.93
CA ARG A 190 6.23 23.34 1.51
C ARG A 190 6.40 24.71 0.90
N ASP A 191 7.16 25.59 1.52
CA ASP A 191 7.38 26.97 1.04
C ASP A 191 8.09 26.98 -0.33
N GLU A 192 8.97 26.01 -0.57
CA GLU A 192 9.70 25.90 -1.82
C GLU A 192 8.83 25.33 -2.95
N PHE A 193 8.14 24.23 -2.73
CA PHE A 193 7.47 23.44 -3.78
C PHE A 193 5.96 23.57 -3.83
N PHE A 194 5.33 24.11 -2.79
CA PHE A 194 3.87 24.16 -2.69
C PHE A 194 3.37 25.56 -2.42
N GLN A 195 2.09 25.77 -2.70
CA GLN A 195 1.33 26.96 -2.33
C GLN A 195 0.05 26.55 -1.60
N PRO A 196 -0.47 27.41 -0.69
CA PRO A 196 -1.75 27.15 -0.06
C PRO A 196 -2.88 27.04 -1.09
N ASP A 197 -3.72 26.02 -0.95
CA ASP A 197 -4.88 25.79 -1.82
C ASP A 197 -6.17 26.17 -1.07
N LYS A 198 -6.59 25.34 -0.09
CA LYS A 198 -7.74 25.65 0.76
C LYS A 198 -7.26 26.15 2.12
N ARG A 199 -7.72 27.36 2.48
CA ARG A 199 -7.34 28.00 3.74
C ARG A 199 -8.51 28.71 4.40
N SER A 200 -8.46 28.82 5.74
CA SER A 200 -9.21 29.80 6.53
C SER A 200 -8.27 30.96 6.93
N ALA A 201 -8.79 31.94 7.64
CA ALA A 201 -7.96 33.03 8.18
C ALA A 201 -6.86 32.53 9.15
N ALA A 202 -7.08 31.38 9.81
CA ALA A 202 -6.19 30.84 10.84
C ALA A 202 -5.41 29.59 10.42
N GLN A 203 -5.83 28.87 9.35
CA GLN A 203 -5.24 27.56 9.01
C GLN A 203 -5.30 27.25 7.51
N ILE A 204 -4.21 26.65 6.99
CA ILE A 204 -4.15 26.09 5.65
C ILE A 204 -4.56 24.60 5.76
N PHE A 205 -5.59 24.20 5.01
CA PHE A 205 -6.11 22.83 5.02
C PHE A 205 -5.46 21.96 3.95
N THR A 206 -5.21 22.51 2.75
CA THR A 206 -4.62 21.80 1.62
C THR A 206 -3.53 22.60 0.94
N TRP A 207 -2.58 21.89 0.33
CA TRP A 207 -1.45 22.44 -0.41
C TRP A 207 -1.50 21.98 -1.85
N LYS A 208 -1.21 22.86 -2.79
CA LYS A 208 -1.09 22.57 -4.22
C LYS A 208 0.35 22.78 -4.65
N LEU A 209 0.85 21.92 -5.54
CA LEU A 209 2.17 22.10 -6.16
C LEU A 209 2.25 23.45 -6.92
N LYS A 210 3.39 24.09 -6.83
CA LYS A 210 3.74 25.20 -7.71
C LYS A 210 4.01 24.66 -9.12
N HIS A 211 4.05 25.56 -10.09
CA HIS A 211 4.40 25.22 -11.47
C HIS A 211 5.80 24.57 -11.52
N ASP A 212 5.94 23.45 -12.23
CA ASP A 212 7.18 22.67 -12.39
C ASP A 212 7.87 22.20 -11.10
N ALA A 213 7.20 22.30 -9.96
CA ALA A 213 7.76 21.86 -8.68
C ALA A 213 7.92 20.34 -8.58
N ASP A 214 7.09 19.60 -9.29
CA ASP A 214 7.20 18.15 -9.42
C ASP A 214 8.53 17.75 -10.08
N LEU A 215 8.87 18.36 -11.21
CA LEU A 215 10.15 18.13 -11.91
C LEU A 215 11.36 18.45 -11.02
N ALA A 216 11.28 19.53 -10.26
CA ALA A 216 12.35 19.93 -9.34
C ALA A 216 12.50 18.93 -8.16
N ILE A 217 11.39 18.41 -7.63
CA ILE A 217 11.42 17.33 -6.61
C ILE A 217 12.05 16.06 -7.19
N TYR A 218 11.64 15.66 -8.38
CA TYR A 218 12.17 14.44 -9.04
C TYR A 218 13.67 14.55 -9.30
N ALA A 219 14.14 15.67 -9.81
CA ALA A 219 15.56 15.92 -10.06
C ALA A 219 16.41 15.82 -8.78
N ARG A 220 15.84 16.15 -7.62
CA ARG A 220 16.57 16.05 -6.34
C ARG A 220 16.71 14.66 -5.78
N ILE A 221 15.79 13.76 -6.10
CA ILE A 221 15.74 12.42 -5.48
C ILE A 221 16.22 11.31 -6.41
N ASN A 222 16.36 11.58 -7.70
CA ASN A 222 16.64 10.56 -8.72
C ASN A 222 17.96 9.83 -8.50
N ASP A 223 18.99 10.51 -7.99
CA ASP A 223 20.33 9.95 -7.76
C ASP A 223 20.36 8.85 -6.68
N ILE A 224 19.35 8.79 -5.81
CA ILE A 224 19.19 7.72 -4.81
C ILE A 224 17.87 6.98 -4.96
N THR A 225 17.21 7.08 -6.10
CA THR A 225 15.91 6.44 -6.32
C THR A 225 15.95 5.59 -7.58
N LEU A 226 15.70 4.31 -7.43
CA LEU A 226 15.45 3.41 -8.56
C LEU A 226 13.94 3.20 -8.71
N SER A 227 13.41 3.42 -9.91
CA SER A 227 12.00 3.23 -10.22
C SER A 227 11.79 2.26 -11.36
N MET A 228 10.88 1.30 -11.19
CA MET A 228 10.54 0.30 -12.21
C MET A 228 9.05 -0.02 -12.19
N SER A 229 8.44 -0.09 -13.38
CA SER A 229 7.06 -0.53 -13.54
C SER A 229 6.98 -2.00 -13.91
N ALA A 230 5.96 -2.69 -13.42
CA ALA A 230 5.72 -4.09 -13.77
C ALA A 230 5.43 -4.28 -15.26
N VAL A 231 4.78 -3.31 -15.90
CA VAL A 231 4.44 -3.35 -17.32
C VAL A 231 5.71 -3.37 -18.23
N ASP A 232 6.81 -2.76 -17.76
CA ASP A 232 8.05 -2.71 -18.55
C ASP A 232 8.86 -4.01 -18.46
N HIS A 233 8.59 -4.85 -17.47
CA HIS A 233 9.47 -5.98 -17.12
C HIS A 233 8.76 -7.33 -17.03
N LEU A 234 7.43 -7.33 -16.90
CA LEU A 234 6.63 -8.55 -16.78
C LEU A 234 5.62 -8.65 -17.90
N ASP A 235 5.51 -9.85 -18.47
CA ASP A 235 4.45 -10.19 -19.42
C ASP A 235 3.18 -10.51 -18.60
N LEU A 236 2.40 -9.47 -18.29
CA LEU A 236 1.17 -9.56 -17.55
C LEU A 236 -0.04 -9.59 -18.48
N PRO A 237 -1.05 -10.42 -18.21
CA PRO A 237 -2.31 -10.33 -18.92
C PRO A 237 -2.95 -8.94 -18.78
N PRO A 238 -3.70 -8.48 -19.79
CA PRO A 238 -4.34 -7.17 -19.76
C PRO A 238 -5.32 -7.07 -18.58
N VAL A 239 -5.37 -5.88 -18.00
CA VAL A 239 -6.32 -5.54 -16.94
C VAL A 239 -7.36 -4.58 -17.48
N THR A 240 -8.64 -4.97 -17.39
CA THR A 240 -9.77 -4.15 -17.79
C THR A 240 -10.51 -3.66 -16.55
N SER A 241 -10.67 -2.35 -16.43
CA SER A 241 -11.39 -1.70 -15.33
C SER A 241 -12.70 -1.11 -15.84
N THR A 242 -13.81 -1.44 -15.19
CA THR A 242 -15.15 -1.02 -15.61
C THR A 242 -15.95 -0.50 -14.42
N VAL A 243 -16.60 0.64 -14.61
CA VAL A 243 -17.59 1.16 -13.66
C VAL A 243 -18.95 0.55 -13.96
N VAL A 244 -19.55 -0.08 -12.96
CA VAL A 244 -20.91 -0.61 -12.99
C VAL A 244 -21.79 0.34 -12.18
N PRO A 245 -22.57 1.19 -12.84
CA PRO A 245 -23.40 2.18 -12.16
C PRO A 245 -24.60 1.50 -11.47
N VAL A 246 -24.83 1.86 -10.22
CA VAL A 246 -25.92 1.35 -9.39
C VAL A 246 -26.89 2.49 -9.04
N ASP A 247 -28.15 2.33 -9.35
CA ASP A 247 -29.19 3.31 -9.00
C ASP A 247 -29.76 3.01 -7.62
N LEU A 248 -29.67 4.01 -6.72
CA LEU A 248 -30.28 3.89 -5.40
C LEU A 248 -31.81 3.97 -5.49
N PRO A 249 -32.56 3.13 -4.73
CA PRO A 249 -34.02 3.27 -4.59
C PRO A 249 -34.40 4.66 -4.07
N ALA A 250 -35.58 5.15 -4.45
CA ALA A 250 -36.02 6.50 -4.09
C ALA A 250 -35.97 6.81 -2.57
N PRO A 251 -36.34 5.88 -1.66
CA PRO A 251 -36.18 6.11 -0.22
C PRO A 251 -34.73 6.30 0.20
N ALA A 252 -33.82 5.45 -0.28
CA ALA A 252 -32.40 5.54 0.01
C ALA A 252 -31.77 6.82 -0.53
N ARG A 253 -32.19 7.26 -1.73
CA ARG A 253 -31.71 8.52 -2.33
C ARG A 253 -32.16 9.72 -1.50
N ARG A 254 -33.41 9.73 -0.95
CA ARG A 254 -33.87 10.78 -0.04
C ARG A 254 -33.06 10.79 1.27
N ALA A 255 -32.85 9.62 1.88
CA ALA A 255 -32.05 9.48 3.08
C ALA A 255 -30.60 9.95 2.85
N TYR A 256 -30.01 9.63 1.70
CA TYR A 256 -28.66 10.07 1.32
C TYR A 256 -28.56 11.60 1.23
N LYS A 257 -29.53 12.25 0.57
CA LYS A 257 -29.60 13.71 0.45
C LYS A 257 -29.80 14.36 1.81
N GLN A 258 -30.74 13.86 2.62
CA GLN A 258 -30.99 14.37 3.98
C GLN A 258 -29.73 14.30 4.85
N LEU A 259 -29.04 13.16 4.89
CA LEU A 259 -27.79 13.00 5.65
C LEU A 259 -26.70 13.96 5.15
N GLY A 260 -26.60 14.16 3.84
CA GLY A 260 -25.62 15.06 3.23
C GLY A 260 -25.84 16.53 3.56
N GLU A 261 -27.10 16.97 3.67
CA GLU A 261 -27.50 18.35 3.93
C GLU A 261 -27.56 18.69 5.42
N GLN A 262 -28.09 17.77 6.22
CA GLN A 262 -28.39 18.02 7.64
C GLN A 262 -27.35 17.40 8.59
N MET A 263 -26.44 16.55 8.09
CA MET A 263 -25.50 15.76 8.88
C MET A 263 -26.20 14.84 9.91
N LEU A 264 -27.51 14.69 9.81
CA LEU A 264 -28.37 13.96 10.72
C LEU A 264 -29.42 13.15 9.95
N LEU A 265 -29.64 11.91 10.32
CA LEU A 265 -30.66 11.05 9.75
C LEU A 265 -31.29 10.16 10.81
N ALA A 266 -32.62 10.19 10.93
CA ALA A 266 -33.37 9.25 11.75
C ALA A 266 -33.65 7.96 10.96
N LEU A 267 -33.34 6.82 11.55
CA LEU A 267 -33.62 5.47 11.07
C LEU A 267 -34.59 4.77 12.04
N PRO A 268 -35.28 3.67 11.65
CA PRO A 268 -36.23 2.97 12.50
C PRO A 268 -35.69 2.56 13.87
N HIS A 269 -34.39 2.18 13.95
CA HIS A 269 -33.76 1.70 15.18
C HIS A 269 -32.69 2.62 15.73
N GLY A 270 -32.62 3.88 15.30
CA GLY A 270 -31.68 4.84 15.87
C GLY A 270 -31.39 6.07 15.04
N LEU A 271 -30.66 6.99 15.67
CA LEU A 271 -30.22 8.23 15.06
C LEU A 271 -28.82 8.06 14.48
N VAL A 272 -28.58 8.68 13.34
CA VAL A 272 -27.24 8.79 12.72
C VAL A 272 -26.83 10.25 12.74
N ASP A 273 -25.75 10.56 13.43
CA ASP A 273 -25.15 11.88 13.49
C ASP A 273 -23.72 11.85 12.89
N ALA A 274 -23.44 12.81 12.02
CA ALA A 274 -22.14 13.00 11.40
C ALA A 274 -21.45 14.24 11.99
N LYS A 275 -20.79 14.08 13.12
CA LYS A 275 -20.20 15.16 13.93
C LYS A 275 -19.19 16.07 13.21
N ASN A 276 -18.67 15.65 12.06
CA ASN A 276 -17.73 16.41 11.25
C ASN A 276 -17.68 15.92 9.80
N ALA A 277 -17.00 16.64 8.92
CA ALA A 277 -16.91 16.29 7.49
C ALA A 277 -16.33 14.90 7.21
N ALA A 278 -15.37 14.43 8.01
CA ALA A 278 -14.81 13.08 7.85
C ALA A 278 -15.83 12.01 8.27
N GLY A 279 -16.55 12.24 9.37
CA GLY A 279 -17.66 11.39 9.80
C GLY A 279 -18.78 11.34 8.76
N LEU A 280 -19.14 12.49 8.19
CA LEU A 280 -20.13 12.57 7.12
C LEU A 280 -19.70 11.76 5.89
N SER A 281 -18.46 11.93 5.42
CA SER A 281 -17.93 11.16 4.29
C SER A 281 -18.05 9.65 4.54
N ASN A 282 -17.66 9.19 5.74
CA ASN A 282 -17.75 7.78 6.10
C ASN A 282 -19.20 7.27 6.16
N LYS A 283 -20.13 8.06 6.71
CA LYS A 283 -21.57 7.74 6.77
C LYS A 283 -22.20 7.69 5.38
N LEU A 284 -21.84 8.63 4.50
CA LEU A 284 -22.32 8.64 3.12
C LEU A 284 -21.82 7.41 2.33
N MET A 285 -20.57 6.95 2.56
CA MET A 285 -20.06 5.70 1.98
C MET A 285 -20.84 4.49 2.50
N GLN A 286 -21.11 4.42 3.81
CA GLN A 286 -21.92 3.36 4.41
C GLN A 286 -23.32 3.30 3.76
N LEU A 287 -23.99 4.44 3.64
CA LEU A 287 -25.32 4.50 3.02
C LEU A 287 -25.25 4.09 1.54
N ALA A 288 -24.28 4.58 0.78
CA ALA A 288 -24.09 4.20 -0.63
C ALA A 288 -23.83 2.68 -0.80
N SER A 289 -23.22 2.01 0.20
CA SER A 289 -23.03 0.55 0.20
C SER A 289 -24.28 -0.22 0.67
N GLY A 290 -25.28 0.46 1.26
CA GLY A 290 -26.60 -0.07 1.57
C GLY A 290 -26.91 -0.31 3.04
N SER A 291 -26.03 0.03 3.96
CA SER A 291 -26.28 -0.03 5.41
C SER A 291 -25.67 1.19 6.10
N LEU A 292 -26.13 1.49 7.30
CA LEU A 292 -25.68 2.66 8.05
C LEU A 292 -25.59 2.32 9.54
N TYR A 293 -24.48 2.61 10.18
CA TYR A 293 -24.33 2.42 11.63
C TYR A 293 -24.99 3.57 12.39
N THR A 294 -25.88 3.24 13.33
CA THR A 294 -26.46 4.17 14.29
C THR A 294 -25.42 4.64 15.32
N GLU A 295 -25.76 5.58 16.18
CA GLU A 295 -24.92 6.01 17.31
C GLU A 295 -24.65 4.88 18.30
N GLN A 296 -25.58 3.92 18.43
CA GLN A 296 -25.41 2.74 19.28
C GLN A 296 -24.49 1.67 18.66
N GLY A 297 -24.02 1.87 17.42
CA GLY A 297 -23.13 0.93 16.75
C GLY A 297 -23.85 -0.21 16.02
N THR A 298 -25.18 -0.22 15.99
CA THR A 298 -25.98 -1.19 15.23
C THR A 298 -26.03 -0.80 13.75
N ALA A 299 -25.77 -1.75 12.86
CA ALA A 299 -25.90 -1.52 11.43
C ALA A 299 -27.35 -1.74 10.99
N GLU A 300 -27.95 -0.74 10.35
CA GLU A 300 -29.29 -0.81 9.77
C GLU A 300 -29.23 -0.93 8.26
N LEU A 301 -30.08 -1.81 7.71
CA LEU A 301 -30.25 -1.97 6.28
C LEU A 301 -31.02 -0.76 5.71
N VAL A 302 -30.45 -0.15 4.66
CA VAL A 302 -31.09 0.97 3.94
C VAL A 302 -31.57 0.52 2.56
N HIS A 303 -30.74 -0.26 1.84
CA HIS A 303 -31.07 -0.81 0.52
C HIS A 303 -30.18 -1.98 0.15
N SER A 304 -30.58 -2.75 -0.89
CA SER A 304 -29.83 -3.90 -1.41
C SER A 304 -29.30 -3.71 -2.84
N ALA A 305 -29.38 -2.50 -3.39
CA ALA A 305 -29.06 -2.25 -4.80
C ALA A 305 -27.68 -2.74 -5.25
N LYS A 306 -26.63 -2.58 -4.41
CA LYS A 306 -25.27 -3.13 -4.73
C LYS A 306 -25.22 -4.65 -4.57
N ILE A 307 -26.00 -5.26 -3.70
CA ILE A 307 -26.10 -6.73 -3.57
C ILE A 307 -26.72 -7.32 -4.83
N GLU A 308 -27.79 -6.70 -5.33
CA GLU A 308 -28.45 -7.12 -6.58
C GLU A 308 -27.50 -7.02 -7.77
N ALA A 309 -26.84 -5.86 -7.95
CA ALA A 309 -25.86 -5.68 -9.01
C ALA A 309 -24.65 -6.63 -8.90
N LEU A 310 -24.22 -6.97 -7.68
CA LEU A 310 -23.18 -7.98 -7.48
C LEU A 310 -23.64 -9.37 -7.89
N GLY A 311 -24.90 -9.73 -7.59
CA GLY A 311 -25.51 -10.98 -8.02
C GLY A 311 -25.46 -11.13 -9.55
N GLU A 312 -25.84 -10.11 -10.28
CA GLU A 312 -25.76 -10.09 -11.75
C GLU A 312 -24.32 -10.27 -12.27
N LEU A 313 -23.33 -9.66 -11.62
CA LEU A 313 -21.92 -9.83 -12.01
C LEU A 313 -21.40 -11.25 -11.71
N ILE A 314 -21.81 -11.85 -10.59
CA ILE A 314 -21.45 -13.24 -10.25
C ILE A 314 -22.04 -14.21 -11.26
N GLU A 315 -23.31 -14.02 -11.63
CA GLU A 315 -23.96 -14.81 -12.68
C GLU A 315 -23.28 -14.65 -14.04
N ALA A 316 -22.94 -13.40 -14.42
CA ALA A 316 -22.23 -13.09 -15.66
C ALA A 316 -20.82 -13.71 -15.72
N ALA A 317 -20.18 -13.95 -14.59
CA ALA A 317 -18.89 -14.65 -14.53
C ALA A 317 -18.97 -16.13 -14.90
N SER A 318 -20.19 -16.68 -15.12
CA SER A 318 -20.43 -18.02 -15.68
C SER A 318 -19.66 -19.15 -14.98
N GLY A 319 -19.61 -19.11 -13.65
CA GLY A 319 -18.92 -20.08 -12.81
C GLY A 319 -17.43 -19.83 -12.57
N SER A 320 -16.85 -18.80 -13.18
CA SER A 320 -15.50 -18.35 -12.82
C SER A 320 -15.51 -17.74 -11.41
N PRO A 321 -14.51 -18.03 -10.56
CA PRO A 321 -14.43 -17.45 -9.22
C PRO A 321 -14.36 -15.92 -9.25
N VAL A 322 -15.11 -15.27 -8.37
CA VAL A 322 -15.18 -13.81 -8.25
C VAL A 322 -14.63 -13.37 -6.90
N MET A 323 -13.62 -12.50 -6.90
CA MET A 323 -13.10 -11.85 -5.71
C MET A 323 -13.87 -10.55 -5.46
N VAL A 324 -14.42 -10.38 -4.25
CA VAL A 324 -15.20 -9.19 -3.87
C VAL A 324 -14.47 -8.43 -2.78
N ALA A 325 -14.11 -7.18 -3.06
CA ALA A 325 -13.49 -6.28 -2.09
C ALA A 325 -14.56 -5.45 -1.37
N TYR A 326 -14.60 -5.54 -0.06
CA TYR A 326 -15.53 -4.84 0.81
C TYR A 326 -14.79 -3.90 1.79
N TRP A 327 -15.49 -2.93 2.40
CA TRP A 327 -14.85 -1.98 3.32
C TRP A 327 -15.41 -2.02 4.74
N PHE A 328 -16.73 -2.14 4.91
CA PHE A 328 -17.38 -2.12 6.21
C PHE A 328 -17.67 -3.54 6.72
N LYS A 329 -17.67 -3.71 8.05
CA LYS A 329 -18.10 -4.99 8.66
C LYS A 329 -19.54 -5.35 8.30
N SER A 330 -20.39 -4.33 8.14
CA SER A 330 -21.76 -4.52 7.65
C SER A 330 -21.82 -5.02 6.21
N ASP A 331 -20.87 -4.61 5.35
CA ASP A 331 -20.79 -5.15 4.00
C ASP A 331 -20.51 -6.66 4.05
N LEU A 332 -19.50 -7.07 4.86
CA LEU A 332 -19.16 -8.49 5.02
C LEU A 332 -20.35 -9.31 5.49
N ALA A 333 -21.05 -8.88 6.53
CA ALA A 333 -22.21 -9.59 7.06
C ALA A 333 -23.29 -9.79 6.00
N ARG A 334 -23.62 -8.72 5.26
CA ARG A 334 -24.63 -8.76 4.19
C ARG A 334 -24.22 -9.59 2.99
N LEU A 335 -22.94 -9.54 2.63
CA LEU A 335 -22.41 -10.38 1.53
C LEU A 335 -22.46 -11.87 1.88
N LEU A 336 -22.12 -12.25 3.10
CA LEU A 336 -22.22 -13.64 3.58
C LEU A 336 -23.68 -14.12 3.67
N GLU A 337 -24.61 -13.23 4.05
CA GLU A 337 -26.03 -13.53 4.08
C GLU A 337 -26.62 -13.71 2.68
N ALA A 338 -26.29 -12.79 1.76
CA ALA A 338 -26.83 -12.79 0.40
C ALA A 338 -26.24 -13.90 -0.49
N PHE A 339 -24.97 -14.28 -0.23
CA PHE A 339 -24.23 -15.28 -1.02
C PHE A 339 -23.69 -16.39 -0.11
N PRO A 340 -24.49 -17.43 0.21
CA PRO A 340 -24.06 -18.51 1.11
C PRO A 340 -22.82 -19.28 0.67
N GLN A 341 -22.49 -19.25 -0.63
CA GLN A 341 -21.27 -19.82 -1.20
C GLN A 341 -20.03 -18.92 -1.02
N ALA A 342 -20.20 -17.69 -0.52
CA ALA A 342 -19.10 -16.75 -0.30
C ALA A 342 -18.29 -17.12 0.95
N ARG A 343 -16.99 -16.89 0.90
CA ARG A 343 -16.09 -17.09 2.05
C ARG A 343 -15.09 -15.97 2.16
N GLU A 344 -14.86 -15.48 3.38
CA GLU A 344 -13.83 -14.49 3.65
C GLU A 344 -12.42 -15.12 3.53
N LEU A 345 -11.54 -14.47 2.79
CA LEU A 345 -10.15 -14.89 2.58
C LEU A 345 -9.25 -14.27 3.68
N SER A 346 -9.47 -14.64 4.93
CA SER A 346 -8.79 -14.06 6.10
C SER A 346 -7.65 -14.92 6.65
N ASP A 347 -7.61 -16.20 6.32
CA ASP A 347 -6.62 -17.16 6.81
C ASP A 347 -5.94 -17.97 5.68
N ALA A 348 -4.87 -18.69 6.03
CA ALA A 348 -4.11 -19.50 5.07
C ALA A 348 -4.91 -20.66 4.48
N ALA A 349 -5.93 -21.19 5.17
CA ALA A 349 -6.76 -22.27 4.67
C ALA A 349 -7.72 -21.77 3.59
N SER A 350 -8.44 -20.67 3.86
CA SER A 350 -9.34 -20.05 2.88
C SER A 350 -8.60 -19.60 1.61
N MET A 351 -7.36 -19.13 1.74
CA MET A 351 -6.53 -18.75 0.60
C MET A 351 -6.08 -19.93 -0.24
N ARG A 352 -5.71 -21.05 0.39
CA ARG A 352 -5.41 -22.29 -0.35
C ARG A 352 -6.65 -22.83 -1.07
N ASP A 353 -7.82 -22.76 -0.41
CA ASP A 353 -9.09 -23.19 -1.02
C ASP A 353 -9.47 -22.29 -2.21
N TRP A 354 -9.24 -20.97 -2.10
CA TRP A 354 -9.41 -20.04 -3.21
C TRP A 354 -8.49 -20.38 -4.39
N ASN A 355 -7.18 -20.50 -4.16
CA ASN A 355 -6.22 -20.84 -5.22
C ASN A 355 -6.45 -22.21 -5.85
N ALA A 356 -7.06 -23.13 -5.12
CA ALA A 356 -7.48 -24.42 -5.64
C ALA A 356 -8.85 -24.38 -6.38
N GLY A 357 -9.47 -23.20 -6.56
CA GLY A 357 -10.76 -23.04 -7.22
C GLY A 357 -11.96 -23.56 -6.45
N ARG A 358 -11.82 -23.81 -5.14
CA ARG A 358 -12.91 -24.36 -4.30
C ARG A 358 -13.84 -23.29 -3.73
N ILE A 359 -13.50 -22.03 -3.83
CA ILE A 359 -14.31 -20.90 -3.35
C ILE A 359 -14.81 -20.11 -4.56
N PRO A 360 -16.11 -20.15 -4.88
CA PRO A 360 -16.65 -19.44 -6.04
C PRO A 360 -16.74 -17.93 -5.82
N VAL A 361 -16.92 -17.47 -4.56
CA VAL A 361 -16.95 -16.04 -4.22
C VAL A 361 -16.04 -15.80 -3.01
N GLY A 362 -14.88 -15.19 -3.27
CA GLY A 362 -13.91 -14.85 -2.22
C GLY A 362 -14.08 -13.41 -1.76
N LEU A 363 -14.29 -13.19 -0.45
CA LEU A 363 -14.44 -11.85 0.14
C LEU A 363 -13.11 -11.37 0.72
N ILE A 364 -12.66 -10.17 0.37
CA ILE A 364 -11.42 -9.59 0.91
C ILE A 364 -11.65 -8.20 1.48
N HIS A 365 -11.03 -7.92 2.63
CA HIS A 365 -10.89 -6.56 3.11
C HIS A 365 -9.53 -6.00 2.65
N PRO A 366 -9.47 -4.87 1.92
CA PRO A 366 -8.22 -4.36 1.32
C PRO A 366 -7.07 -4.18 2.32
N ALA A 367 -7.36 -3.73 3.54
CA ALA A 367 -6.33 -3.56 4.57
C ALA A 367 -5.75 -4.89 5.08
N SER A 368 -6.52 -5.98 5.09
CA SER A 368 -6.05 -7.32 5.46
C SER A 368 -5.41 -8.06 4.28
N ALA A 369 -5.85 -7.75 3.07
CA ALA A 369 -5.27 -8.27 1.83
C ALA A 369 -3.91 -7.64 1.50
N GLY A 370 -3.51 -6.57 2.18
CA GLY A 370 -2.37 -5.72 1.85
C GLY A 370 -1.00 -6.42 1.84
N HIS A 371 -0.86 -7.66 2.32
CA HIS A 371 0.49 -8.16 2.62
C HIS A 371 0.70 -9.62 2.22
N GLY A 372 1.54 -9.81 1.19
CA GLY A 372 2.20 -11.08 0.88
C GLY A 372 1.33 -12.21 0.28
N LEU A 373 0.03 -11.98 0.04
CA LEU A 373 -0.88 -13.01 -0.44
C LEU A 373 -0.84 -13.16 -1.96
N ASN A 374 -0.71 -14.39 -2.42
CA ASN A 374 -0.82 -14.77 -3.83
C ASN A 374 -2.21 -15.36 -4.05
N LEU A 375 -3.08 -14.65 -4.73
CA LEU A 375 -4.47 -15.07 -4.99
C LEU A 375 -4.79 -15.19 -6.48
N GLN A 376 -3.78 -14.97 -7.35
CA GLN A 376 -3.93 -14.95 -8.80
C GLN A 376 -4.28 -16.31 -9.42
N GLU A 377 -4.02 -17.41 -8.71
CA GLU A 377 -4.33 -18.75 -9.21
C GLU A 377 -5.81 -19.11 -9.09
N GLY A 378 -6.51 -18.50 -8.11
CA GLY A 378 -7.90 -18.80 -7.79
C GLY A 378 -8.93 -18.12 -8.67
N GLY A 379 -8.56 -17.04 -9.39
CA GLY A 379 -9.51 -16.32 -10.22
C GLY A 379 -8.89 -15.11 -10.93
N HIS A 380 -9.70 -14.47 -11.79
CA HIS A 380 -9.30 -13.27 -12.56
C HIS A 380 -10.41 -12.21 -12.64
N HIS A 381 -11.52 -12.39 -11.92
CA HIS A 381 -12.59 -11.41 -11.76
C HIS A 381 -12.53 -10.77 -10.38
N MET A 382 -12.54 -9.44 -10.33
CA MET A 382 -12.59 -8.66 -9.09
C MET A 382 -13.76 -7.69 -9.13
N VAL A 383 -14.51 -7.60 -8.04
CA VAL A 383 -15.58 -6.62 -7.87
C VAL A 383 -15.32 -5.79 -6.63
N TRP A 384 -15.22 -4.49 -6.79
CA TRP A 384 -15.22 -3.54 -5.71
C TRP A 384 -16.66 -3.24 -5.28
N TYR A 385 -17.08 -3.84 -4.18
CA TYR A 385 -18.38 -3.57 -3.56
C TYR A 385 -18.39 -2.19 -2.90
N THR A 386 -17.32 -1.86 -2.16
CA THR A 386 -17.07 -0.54 -1.59
C THR A 386 -15.62 -0.14 -1.81
N VAL A 387 -15.40 0.97 -2.51
CA VAL A 387 -14.06 1.45 -2.87
C VAL A 387 -13.51 2.36 -1.77
N PRO A 388 -12.28 2.14 -1.26
CA PRO A 388 -11.69 2.98 -0.21
C PRO A 388 -11.09 4.28 -0.79
N TRP A 389 -10.90 5.29 0.06
CA TRP A 389 -10.18 6.52 -0.29
C TRP A 389 -8.67 6.33 -0.49
N SER A 390 -8.11 5.18 -0.09
CA SER A 390 -6.69 4.89 -0.12
C SER A 390 -6.28 4.28 -1.45
N LEU A 391 -5.52 5.02 -2.25
CA LEU A 391 -4.93 4.51 -3.50
C LEU A 391 -4.02 3.30 -3.21
N GLU A 392 -3.22 3.36 -2.16
CA GLU A 392 -2.34 2.26 -1.74
C GLU A 392 -3.11 0.95 -1.53
N LEU A 393 -4.18 0.98 -0.72
CA LEU A 393 -5.00 -0.22 -0.47
C LEU A 393 -5.74 -0.70 -1.72
N TYR A 394 -6.19 0.24 -2.56
CA TYR A 394 -6.84 -0.07 -3.83
C TYR A 394 -5.89 -0.80 -4.78
N GLN A 395 -4.70 -0.26 -5.00
CA GLN A 395 -3.69 -0.87 -5.87
C GLN A 395 -3.19 -2.21 -5.29
N GLN A 396 -2.96 -2.28 -3.98
CA GLN A 396 -2.55 -3.52 -3.31
C GLN A 396 -3.57 -4.64 -3.48
N ALA A 397 -4.86 -4.35 -3.37
CA ALA A 397 -5.91 -5.35 -3.57
C ALA A 397 -5.99 -5.81 -5.03
N ASN A 398 -5.95 -4.88 -6.00
CA ASN A 398 -5.94 -5.21 -7.43
C ASN A 398 -4.75 -6.09 -7.81
N ALA A 399 -3.57 -5.79 -7.27
CA ALA A 399 -2.34 -6.56 -7.51
C ALA A 399 -2.36 -7.98 -6.88
N ARG A 400 -3.42 -8.39 -6.18
CA ARG A 400 -3.58 -9.78 -5.74
C ARG A 400 -3.97 -10.71 -6.88
N LEU A 401 -4.69 -10.20 -7.87
CA LEU A 401 -5.05 -10.93 -9.09
C LEU A 401 -4.18 -10.54 -10.28
N ALA A 402 -3.92 -9.24 -10.47
CA ALA A 402 -3.14 -8.70 -11.57
C ALA A 402 -1.64 -8.72 -11.22
N ARG A 403 -0.99 -9.88 -11.32
CA ARG A 403 0.43 -10.07 -10.98
C ARG A 403 1.05 -11.23 -11.73
N GLN A 404 2.37 -11.37 -11.63
CA GLN A 404 3.11 -12.48 -12.22
C GLN A 404 2.51 -13.84 -11.83
N GLY A 405 2.31 -14.70 -12.81
CA GLY A 405 1.65 -16.01 -12.68
C GLY A 405 0.16 -16.01 -12.97
N GLN A 406 -0.48 -14.84 -13.18
CA GLN A 406 -1.83 -14.78 -13.72
C GLN A 406 -1.82 -15.19 -15.21
N ARG A 407 -2.75 -16.07 -15.59
CA ARG A 407 -2.83 -16.64 -16.95
C ARG A 407 -3.95 -16.03 -17.80
N PHE A 408 -4.90 -15.36 -17.16
CA PHE A 408 -6.11 -14.83 -17.81
C PHE A 408 -6.17 -13.30 -17.70
N PRO A 409 -6.79 -12.62 -18.67
CA PRO A 409 -7.11 -11.20 -18.55
C PRO A 409 -7.88 -10.92 -17.26
N VAL A 410 -7.46 -9.92 -16.50
CA VAL A 410 -8.09 -9.56 -15.23
C VAL A 410 -9.19 -8.54 -15.47
N SER A 411 -10.40 -8.81 -15.00
CA SER A 411 -11.54 -7.90 -15.06
C SER A 411 -11.83 -7.32 -13.67
N ILE A 412 -11.79 -6.01 -13.56
CA ILE A 412 -12.07 -5.28 -12.31
C ILE A 412 -13.34 -4.46 -12.48
N HIS A 413 -14.38 -4.76 -11.72
CA HIS A 413 -15.65 -4.04 -11.76
C HIS A 413 -15.82 -3.21 -10.49
N HIS A 414 -16.31 -1.98 -10.65
CA HIS A 414 -16.56 -1.07 -9.52
C HIS A 414 -18.07 -0.81 -9.42
N LEU A 415 -18.71 -1.25 -8.36
CA LEU A 415 -20.11 -0.94 -8.07
C LEU A 415 -20.21 0.48 -7.52
N ILE A 416 -20.62 1.41 -8.36
CA ILE A 416 -20.67 2.85 -8.04
C ILE A 416 -22.11 3.33 -7.98
N ALA A 417 -22.56 3.68 -6.78
CA ALA A 417 -23.87 4.29 -6.60
C ALA A 417 -23.90 5.69 -7.23
N ARG A 418 -24.81 5.89 -8.20
CA ARG A 418 -24.91 7.15 -8.96
C ARG A 418 -25.27 8.33 -8.07
N SER A 419 -24.68 9.48 -8.35
CA SER A 419 -24.89 10.75 -7.63
C SER A 419 -24.57 10.64 -6.13
N THR A 420 -23.59 9.81 -5.78
CA THR A 420 -23.10 9.63 -4.40
C THR A 420 -21.60 9.93 -4.26
N ILE A 421 -21.11 9.73 -3.05
CA ILE A 421 -19.70 9.87 -2.71
C ILE A 421 -18.82 8.87 -3.47
N ASP A 422 -19.36 7.74 -3.91
CA ASP A 422 -18.61 6.73 -4.66
C ASP A 422 -17.96 7.29 -5.92
N GLU A 423 -18.69 8.15 -6.68
CA GLU A 423 -18.12 8.82 -7.86
C GLU A 423 -16.95 9.72 -7.52
N ARG A 424 -17.01 10.38 -6.35
CA ARG A 424 -15.91 11.24 -5.87
C ARG A 424 -14.70 10.41 -5.43
N VAL A 425 -14.93 9.24 -4.84
CA VAL A 425 -13.84 8.31 -4.44
C VAL A 425 -13.09 7.84 -5.67
N ILE A 426 -13.79 7.34 -6.70
CA ILE A 426 -13.15 6.88 -7.94
C ILE A 426 -12.34 8.01 -8.60
N LYS A 427 -12.93 9.18 -8.77
CA LYS A 427 -12.22 10.34 -9.35
C LYS A 427 -10.99 10.76 -8.53
N ALA A 428 -11.07 10.67 -7.20
CA ALA A 428 -9.93 10.97 -6.33
C ALA A 428 -8.81 9.93 -6.47
N LEU A 429 -9.14 8.65 -6.64
CA LEU A 429 -8.17 7.59 -6.88
C LEU A 429 -7.47 7.78 -8.23
N GLU A 430 -8.21 8.06 -9.31
CA GLU A 430 -7.65 8.34 -10.63
C GLU A 430 -6.67 9.52 -10.60
N THR A 431 -7.04 10.62 -9.93
CA THR A 431 -6.16 11.79 -9.80
C THR A 431 -4.87 11.47 -9.03
N LYS A 432 -4.96 10.66 -7.97
CA LYS A 432 -3.80 10.24 -7.18
C LYS A 432 -2.90 9.28 -7.96
N ASP A 433 -3.49 8.39 -8.75
CA ASP A 433 -2.78 7.44 -9.58
C ASP A 433 -1.95 8.14 -10.67
N VAL A 434 -2.53 9.13 -11.34
CA VAL A 434 -1.82 9.98 -12.31
C VAL A 434 -0.61 10.67 -11.67
N THR A 435 -0.77 11.24 -10.47
CA THR A 435 0.34 11.90 -9.76
C THR A 435 1.46 10.92 -9.41
N GLN A 436 1.11 9.72 -8.97
CA GLN A 436 2.08 8.67 -8.61
C GLN A 436 2.79 8.13 -9.86
N SER A 437 2.07 7.85 -10.92
CA SER A 437 2.64 7.39 -12.18
C SER A 437 3.61 8.41 -12.78
N ALA A 438 3.26 9.70 -12.76
CA ALA A 438 4.14 10.76 -13.21
C ALA A 438 5.47 10.82 -12.42
N LEU A 439 5.43 10.58 -11.09
CA LEU A 439 6.64 10.47 -10.28
C LEU A 439 7.52 9.29 -10.73
N ILE A 440 6.91 8.12 -10.87
CA ILE A 440 7.61 6.90 -11.27
C ILE A 440 8.29 7.08 -12.63
N ASP A 441 7.56 7.61 -13.60
CA ASP A 441 8.05 7.82 -14.97
C ASP A 441 9.14 8.91 -15.04
N ALA A 442 9.03 9.97 -14.27
CA ALA A 442 10.04 11.01 -14.23
C ALA A 442 11.38 10.51 -13.65
N VAL A 443 11.33 9.69 -12.59
CA VAL A 443 12.54 9.06 -12.03
C VAL A 443 13.16 8.09 -13.04
N LYS A 444 12.37 7.29 -13.78
CA LYS A 444 12.88 6.42 -14.85
C LYS A 444 13.57 7.21 -15.97
N ALA A 445 12.92 8.27 -16.46
CA ALA A 445 13.45 9.09 -17.56
C ALA A 445 14.81 9.70 -17.23
N GLU A 446 15.03 10.09 -15.97
CA GLU A 446 16.29 10.67 -15.52
C GLU A 446 17.40 9.62 -15.40
N LEU A 447 17.08 8.41 -14.93
CA LEU A 447 18.03 7.29 -14.90
C LEU A 447 18.49 6.89 -16.31
N ALA A 448 17.60 6.93 -17.31
CA ALA A 448 17.95 6.64 -18.69
C ALA A 448 18.96 7.66 -19.27
N LYS A 449 18.87 8.94 -18.88
CA LYS A 449 19.81 10.00 -19.29
C LYS A 449 21.20 9.81 -18.67
N THR A 450 21.27 9.35 -17.43
CA THR A 450 22.55 9.11 -16.73
C THR A 450 23.29 7.89 -17.26
N ASN A 451 22.57 6.87 -17.73
CA ASN A 451 23.14 5.66 -18.30
C ASN A 451 23.58 5.80 -19.78
N HIS A 452 23.22 6.90 -20.44
CA HIS A 452 23.72 7.30 -21.76
C HIS A 452 24.33 8.72 -21.65
N PRO A 453 25.58 8.87 -21.15
CA PRO A 453 26.26 10.13 -21.30
C PRO A 453 26.39 10.41 -22.80
N SER A 454 25.73 11.46 -23.27
CA SER A 454 25.76 11.89 -24.65
C SER A 454 27.22 12.01 -25.09
N SER A 455 27.61 11.20 -26.07
CA SER A 455 28.76 11.42 -26.90
C SER A 455 28.52 12.65 -27.78
N ALA A 456 28.66 13.83 -27.18
CA ALA A 456 28.63 15.10 -27.88
C ALA A 456 29.57 16.09 -27.22
N LYS A 457 30.85 15.86 -27.43
CA LYS A 457 31.87 16.91 -27.49
C LYS A 457 32.96 16.46 -28.44
N GLU A 458 32.72 16.70 -29.69
CA GLU A 458 33.72 17.00 -30.70
C GLU A 458 33.11 18.08 -31.61
N PHE A 459 33.51 19.32 -31.32
CA PHE A 459 33.92 20.29 -32.36
C PHE A 459 34.37 21.56 -31.58
#